data_4a31e74c46aef0516e4d90b53c2096b3
#
_entry.id   4a31e74c46aef0516e4d90b53c2096b3
#
_cell.length_a   1.000
_cell.length_b   1.000
_cell.length_c   1.000
_cell.angle_alpha   90.00
_cell.angle_beta   90.00
_cell.angle_gamma   90.00
#
_symmetry.space_group_name_H-M   'P 1'
#
loop_
_entity.id
_entity.type
_entity.pdbx_description
1 polymer ?
#
loop_
_entity_poly.entity_id
_entity_poly.type
_entity_poly.pdbx_seq_one_letter_code
_entity_poly.pdbx_strand_id
1 'polypeptide(L)'
;IKEVLRGNTRELGEWLFAEMQKKAEELKFEEAEELKRKYLLLENYVSKSEVVSYTIADVDVFTITDDDANKIAFINYIHVKNGTINQSFTYEYKRKLNETDQELLLMAIPEIRERFGSTSKEILVPFELDWKIRDAAFIIPQRGDKKHLLELSQMNGKQYKFDRLKQAEKLNPEQKSVRLMKELQAKLGMEKMPYHIECFDNSNISGSDPVAGCVVFKAMKPSKKDYRKYN
;
A
#
# COMPACT_ATOMS: atom_id res chain seq x y z
N ILE A 1 -3.85 24.01 -8.48
CA ILE A 1 -3.17 22.69 -8.42
C ILE A 1 -2.61 22.43 -7.02
N LYS A 2 -1.79 23.34 -6.45
CA LYS A 2 -1.21 23.14 -5.10
C LYS A 2 -2.29 22.90 -4.03
N GLU A 3 -3.40 23.64 -4.04
CA GLU A 3 -4.49 23.49 -3.08
C GLU A 3 -5.24 22.16 -3.25
N VAL A 4 -5.45 21.69 -4.48
CA VAL A 4 -6.02 20.36 -4.74
C VAL A 4 -5.13 19.26 -4.19
N LEU A 5 -3.80 19.37 -4.41
CA LEU A 5 -2.82 18.40 -3.88
C LEU A 5 -2.70 18.41 -2.36
N ARG A 6 -3.05 19.56 -1.71
CA ARG A 6 -3.12 19.68 -0.25
C ARG A 6 -4.47 19.25 0.33
N GLY A 7 -5.43 18.87 -0.53
CA GLY A 7 -6.77 18.48 -0.11
C GLY A 7 -7.71 19.63 0.24
N ASN A 8 -7.33 20.88 -0.01
CA ASN A 8 -8.17 22.06 0.21
C ASN A 8 -9.23 22.23 -0.90
N THR A 9 -9.87 21.13 -1.28
CA THR A 9 -10.82 21.10 -2.40
C THR A 9 -12.08 21.86 -2.10
N ARG A 10 -12.56 21.83 -0.85
CA ARG A 10 -13.77 22.54 -0.42
C ARG A 10 -13.59 24.05 -0.48
N GLU A 11 -12.54 24.57 0.17
CA GLU A 11 -12.24 26.01 0.17
C GLU A 11 -12.01 26.54 -1.24
N LEU A 12 -11.31 25.74 -2.07
CA LEU A 12 -11.10 26.08 -3.48
C LEU A 12 -12.41 26.09 -4.27
N GLY A 13 -13.31 25.15 -4.00
CA GLY A 13 -14.63 25.08 -4.63
C GLY A 13 -15.50 26.28 -4.26
N GLU A 14 -15.56 26.62 -2.98
CA GLU A 14 -16.29 27.80 -2.48
C GLU A 14 -15.74 29.10 -3.11
N TRP A 15 -14.41 29.23 -3.21
CA TRP A 15 -13.78 30.38 -3.86
C TRP A 15 -14.08 30.44 -5.36
N LEU A 16 -13.95 29.33 -6.09
CA LEU A 16 -14.26 29.27 -7.52
C LEU A 16 -15.69 29.64 -7.81
N PHE A 17 -16.64 29.17 -6.99
CA PHE A 17 -18.05 29.48 -7.11
C PHE A 17 -18.34 30.95 -6.86
N ALA A 18 -17.79 31.52 -5.79
CA ALA A 18 -17.95 32.94 -5.46
C ALA A 18 -17.37 33.86 -6.54
N GLU A 19 -16.18 33.56 -7.05
CA GLU A 19 -15.54 34.37 -8.10
C GLU A 19 -16.29 34.24 -9.45
N MET A 20 -16.82 33.05 -9.75
CA MET A 20 -17.69 32.83 -10.92
C MET A 20 -18.94 33.74 -10.88
N GLN A 21 -19.61 33.78 -9.71
CA GLN A 21 -20.80 34.64 -9.55
C GLN A 21 -20.44 36.12 -9.72
N LYS A 22 -19.37 36.57 -9.09
CA LYS A 22 -18.88 37.94 -9.21
C LYS A 22 -18.58 38.32 -10.67
N LYS A 23 -17.91 37.42 -11.44
CA LYS A 23 -17.64 37.67 -12.86
C LYS A 23 -18.92 37.73 -13.71
N ALA A 24 -19.92 36.92 -13.37
CA ALA A 24 -21.21 36.96 -14.02
C ALA A 24 -21.97 38.29 -13.75
N GLU A 25 -21.92 38.80 -12.52
CA GLU A 25 -22.48 40.13 -12.14
C GLU A 25 -21.76 41.28 -12.85
N GLU A 26 -20.45 41.16 -13.08
CA GLU A 26 -19.65 42.11 -13.86
C GLU A 26 -19.88 41.98 -15.37
N LEU A 27 -20.83 41.14 -15.85
CA LEU A 27 -21.12 40.82 -17.25
C LEU A 27 -19.92 40.23 -18.03
N LYS A 28 -18.91 39.68 -17.34
CA LYS A 28 -17.73 39.03 -17.92
C LYS A 28 -17.98 37.54 -18.11
N PHE A 29 -18.89 37.22 -19.04
CA PHE A 29 -19.42 35.85 -19.19
C PHE A 29 -18.35 34.82 -19.60
N GLU A 30 -17.35 35.21 -20.40
CA GLU A 30 -16.27 34.30 -20.81
C GLU A 30 -15.40 33.90 -19.61
N GLU A 31 -15.04 34.86 -18.75
CA GLU A 31 -14.29 34.58 -17.53
C GLU A 31 -15.10 33.74 -16.53
N ALA A 32 -16.40 34.01 -16.40
CA ALA A 32 -17.31 33.24 -15.56
C ALA A 32 -17.44 31.77 -16.04
N GLU A 33 -17.54 31.55 -17.37
CA GLU A 33 -17.64 30.20 -17.95
C GLU A 33 -16.31 29.40 -17.75
N GLU A 34 -15.17 30.07 -17.84
CA GLU A 34 -13.87 29.42 -17.54
C GLU A 34 -13.77 28.97 -16.07
N LEU A 35 -14.24 29.82 -15.13
CA LEU A 35 -14.31 29.50 -13.70
C LEU A 35 -15.28 28.36 -13.43
N LYS A 36 -16.45 28.37 -14.08
CA LYS A 36 -17.43 27.29 -14.01
C LYS A 36 -16.85 25.95 -14.47
N ARG A 37 -16.13 25.95 -15.58
CA ARG A 37 -15.45 24.72 -16.06
C ARG A 37 -14.45 24.19 -15.05
N LYS A 38 -13.66 25.07 -14.39
CA LYS A 38 -12.74 24.69 -13.32
C LYS A 38 -13.47 24.15 -12.10
N TYR A 39 -14.58 24.77 -11.72
CA TYR A 39 -15.44 24.30 -10.63
C TYR A 39 -16.01 22.90 -10.90
N LEU A 40 -16.57 22.65 -12.07
CA LEU A 40 -17.10 21.35 -12.47
C LEU A 40 -16.03 20.25 -12.52
N LEU A 41 -14.81 20.59 -12.95
CA LEU A 41 -13.68 19.65 -12.90
C LEU A 41 -13.31 19.29 -11.46
N LEU A 42 -13.35 20.26 -10.55
CA LEU A 42 -13.10 20.04 -9.13
C LEU A 42 -14.19 19.17 -8.48
N GLU A 43 -15.47 19.44 -8.78
CA GLU A 43 -16.59 18.61 -8.30
C GLU A 43 -16.49 17.16 -8.78
N ASN A 44 -16.16 16.96 -10.05
CA ASN A 44 -15.93 15.62 -10.61
C ASN A 44 -14.73 14.91 -9.95
N TYR A 45 -13.69 15.65 -9.58
CA TYR A 45 -12.56 15.10 -8.84
C TYR A 45 -12.97 14.66 -7.43
N VAL A 46 -13.68 15.51 -6.71
CA VAL A 46 -14.20 15.23 -5.35
C VAL A 46 -15.19 14.05 -5.36
N SER A 47 -16.10 13.99 -6.35
CA SER A 47 -17.08 12.90 -6.44
C SER A 47 -16.46 11.53 -6.75
N LYS A 48 -15.28 11.50 -7.36
CA LYS A 48 -14.51 10.28 -7.62
C LYS A 48 -13.55 9.91 -6.49
N SER A 49 -13.33 10.82 -5.53
CA SER A 49 -12.52 10.53 -4.36
C SER A 49 -13.29 9.57 -3.44
N GLU A 50 -12.61 8.56 -2.93
CA GLU A 50 -13.23 7.58 -2.04
C GLU A 50 -13.65 8.27 -0.73
N VAL A 51 -14.96 8.45 -0.53
CA VAL A 51 -15.53 8.97 0.71
C VAL A 51 -15.43 7.86 1.75
N VAL A 52 -14.54 8.02 2.71
CA VAL A 52 -14.31 7.01 3.74
C VAL A 52 -15.33 7.11 4.86
N SER A 53 -15.69 8.33 5.25
CA SER A 53 -16.67 8.56 6.32
C SER A 53 -17.10 10.03 6.35
N TYR A 54 -18.38 10.26 6.62
CA TYR A 54 -18.92 11.61 6.90
C TYR A 54 -18.60 12.10 8.33
N THR A 55 -18.12 11.20 9.21
CA THR A 55 -17.84 11.50 10.62
C THR A 55 -16.40 11.90 10.89
N ILE A 56 -15.47 11.57 9.97
CA ILE A 56 -14.04 11.88 10.12
C ILE A 56 -13.71 13.11 9.28
N ALA A 57 -13.49 14.24 9.96
CA ALA A 57 -13.21 15.51 9.28
C ALA A 57 -11.76 15.62 8.81
N ASP A 58 -10.79 15.37 9.70
CA ASP A 58 -9.37 15.56 9.43
C ASP A 58 -8.54 14.62 10.33
N VAL A 59 -7.79 13.70 9.72
CA VAL A 59 -6.99 12.72 10.44
C VAL A 59 -5.79 12.24 9.61
N ASP A 60 -4.66 12.06 10.29
CA ASP A 60 -3.50 11.35 9.75
C ASP A 60 -3.51 9.89 10.20
N VAL A 61 -3.13 8.99 9.33
CA VAL A 61 -3.01 7.56 9.64
C VAL A 61 -1.61 7.09 9.28
N PHE A 62 -0.95 6.44 10.23
CA PHE A 62 0.37 5.86 10.02
C PHE A 62 0.37 4.39 10.41
N THR A 63 0.88 3.56 9.53
CA THR A 63 1.11 2.14 9.81
C THR A 63 2.47 1.70 9.33
N ILE A 64 3.00 0.64 9.92
CA ILE A 64 4.29 0.07 9.57
C ILE A 64 4.13 -1.41 9.23
N THR A 65 4.87 -1.87 8.25
CA THR A 65 4.94 -3.27 7.81
C THR A 65 6.38 -3.63 7.57
N ASP A 66 6.85 -4.71 8.21
CA ASP A 66 8.24 -5.13 8.13
C ASP A 66 8.54 -6.10 6.99
N ASP A 67 9.75 -6.00 6.52
CA ASP A 67 10.44 -7.02 5.74
C ASP A 67 11.78 -7.37 6.41
N ASP A 68 11.70 -8.26 7.41
CA ASP A 68 12.83 -8.67 8.23
C ASP A 68 13.97 -9.28 7.38
N ALA A 69 13.61 -9.99 6.30
CA ALA A 69 14.58 -10.63 5.43
C ALA A 69 15.51 -9.62 4.73
N ASN A 70 14.99 -8.44 4.39
CA ASN A 70 15.72 -7.37 3.72
C ASN A 70 16.08 -6.19 4.63
N LYS A 71 15.70 -6.25 5.92
CA LYS A 71 15.84 -5.17 6.91
C LYS A 71 15.21 -3.85 6.41
N ILE A 72 14.03 -3.95 5.82
CA ILE A 72 13.26 -2.80 5.31
C ILE A 72 11.95 -2.72 6.08
N ALA A 73 11.59 -1.51 6.49
CA ALA A 73 10.28 -1.18 7.00
C ALA A 73 9.52 -0.32 5.98
N PHE A 74 8.24 -0.64 5.77
CA PHE A 74 7.34 0.12 4.89
C PHE A 74 6.35 0.89 5.77
N ILE A 75 6.45 2.21 5.77
CA ILE A 75 5.55 3.09 6.52
C ILE A 75 4.53 3.64 5.53
N ASN A 76 3.26 3.27 5.72
CA ASN A 76 2.16 3.83 4.96
C ASN A 76 1.56 5.02 5.70
N TYR A 77 1.35 6.10 4.96
CA TYR A 77 0.69 7.32 5.39
C TYR A 77 -0.59 7.52 4.60
N ILE A 78 -1.69 7.79 5.29
CA ILE A 78 -2.95 8.25 4.70
C ILE A 78 -3.33 9.55 5.38
N HIS A 79 -3.69 10.56 4.58
CA HIS A 79 -4.28 11.80 5.06
C HIS A 79 -5.74 11.88 4.60
N VAL A 80 -6.64 11.98 5.57
CA VAL A 80 -8.07 12.20 5.35
C VAL A 80 -8.38 13.66 5.70
N LYS A 81 -9.03 14.37 4.78
CA LYS A 81 -9.52 15.71 5.00
C LYS A 81 -10.94 15.83 4.44
N ASN A 82 -11.84 16.42 5.25
CA ASN A 82 -13.26 16.55 4.88
C ASN A 82 -13.90 15.19 4.51
N GLY A 83 -13.55 14.11 5.23
CA GLY A 83 -14.11 12.77 5.01
C GLY A 83 -13.57 12.03 3.79
N THR A 84 -12.63 12.60 3.05
CA THR A 84 -12.04 11.99 1.85
C THR A 84 -10.54 11.73 2.02
N ILE A 85 -10.05 10.64 1.43
CA ILE A 85 -8.61 10.36 1.36
C ILE A 85 -7.98 11.31 0.34
N ASN A 86 -7.18 12.25 0.82
CA ASN A 86 -6.48 13.20 -0.03
C ASN A 86 -5.10 12.73 -0.44
N GLN A 87 -4.47 11.95 0.42
CA GLN A 87 -3.12 11.44 0.19
C GLN A 87 -3.01 10.03 0.74
N SER A 88 -2.34 9.17 -0.01
CA SER A 88 -1.90 7.86 0.45
C SER A 88 -0.51 7.61 -0.13
N PHE A 89 0.45 7.35 0.73
CA PHE A 89 1.82 7.15 0.33
C PHE A 89 2.52 6.12 1.20
N THR A 90 3.43 5.32 0.62
CA THR A 90 4.25 4.35 1.37
C THR A 90 5.72 4.70 1.22
N TYR A 91 6.41 4.84 2.34
CA TYR A 91 7.84 5.09 2.44
C TYR A 91 8.59 3.79 2.75
N GLU A 92 9.76 3.64 2.13
CA GLU A 92 10.70 2.57 2.43
C GLU A 92 11.78 3.09 3.38
N TYR A 93 11.91 2.48 4.56
CA TYR A 93 12.98 2.75 5.50
C TYR A 93 13.89 1.54 5.62
N LYS A 94 15.18 1.74 5.33
CA LYS A 94 16.17 0.69 5.52
C LYS A 94 16.71 0.74 6.95
N ARG A 95 16.44 -0.31 7.73
CA ARG A 95 16.95 -0.42 9.10
C ARG A 95 18.47 -0.53 9.09
N LYS A 96 19.14 0.37 9.79
CA LYS A 96 20.61 0.42 9.88
C LYS A 96 21.11 -0.07 11.24
N LEU A 97 20.39 0.22 12.32
CA LEU A 97 20.80 0.04 13.72
C LEU A 97 19.85 -0.85 14.51
N ASN A 98 19.08 -1.73 13.87
CA ASN A 98 18.03 -2.55 14.49
C ASN A 98 16.93 -1.69 15.17
N GLU A 99 16.62 -0.56 14.59
CA GLU A 99 15.56 0.33 15.06
C GLU A 99 14.24 -0.45 15.20
N THR A 100 13.51 -0.21 16.27
CA THR A 100 12.17 -0.76 16.50
C THR A 100 11.13 -0.06 15.62
N ASP A 101 9.96 -0.68 15.45
CA ASP A 101 8.84 -0.07 14.74
C ASP A 101 8.39 1.24 15.36
N GLN A 102 8.44 1.31 16.69
CA GLN A 102 8.10 2.51 17.45
C GLN A 102 9.07 3.65 17.12
N GLU A 103 10.38 3.39 17.17
CA GLU A 103 11.40 4.38 16.85
C GLU A 103 11.28 4.88 15.39
N LEU A 104 11.05 3.97 14.45
CA LEU A 104 10.86 4.35 13.05
C LEU A 104 9.61 5.21 12.84
N LEU A 105 8.48 4.89 13.47
CA LEU A 105 7.29 5.72 13.39
C LEU A 105 7.50 7.09 14.04
N LEU A 106 8.19 7.14 15.20
CA LEU A 106 8.51 8.41 15.87
C LEU A 106 9.38 9.33 15.02
N MET A 107 10.27 8.78 14.21
CA MET A 107 11.09 9.55 13.27
C MET A 107 10.30 9.97 12.02
N ALA A 108 9.51 9.07 11.48
CA ALA A 108 8.80 9.28 10.22
C ALA A 108 7.60 10.24 10.33
N ILE A 109 6.85 10.18 11.43
CA ILE A 109 5.62 10.97 11.60
C ILE A 109 5.88 12.48 11.47
N PRO A 110 6.83 13.10 12.19
CA PRO A 110 7.08 14.53 12.05
C PRO A 110 7.57 14.89 10.64
N GLU A 111 8.48 14.12 10.07
CA GLU A 111 9.04 14.36 8.73
C GLU A 111 7.94 14.36 7.66
N ILE A 112 7.07 13.33 7.69
CA ILE A 112 6.00 13.17 6.73
C ILE A 112 4.94 14.26 6.89
N ARG A 113 4.55 14.59 8.12
CA ARG A 113 3.60 15.65 8.41
C ARG A 113 4.11 17.02 7.94
N GLU A 114 5.38 17.32 8.19
CA GLU A 114 6.02 18.56 7.72
C GLU A 114 6.03 18.61 6.18
N ARG A 115 6.45 17.53 5.53
CA ARG A 115 6.51 17.42 4.07
C ARG A 115 5.17 17.68 3.39
N PHE A 116 4.07 17.16 3.95
CA PHE A 116 2.73 17.32 3.40
C PHE A 116 1.97 18.52 3.99
N GLY A 117 2.55 19.20 4.99
CA GLY A 117 1.91 20.32 5.66
C GLY A 117 0.65 19.93 6.41
N SER A 118 0.63 18.71 6.99
CA SER A 118 -0.53 18.27 7.77
C SER A 118 -0.63 19.00 9.11
N THR A 119 -1.85 19.47 9.41
CA THR A 119 -2.23 20.11 10.67
C THR A 119 -3.27 19.30 11.44
N SER A 120 -3.50 18.04 11.05
CA SER A 120 -4.46 17.16 11.70
C SER A 120 -4.18 17.03 13.19
N LYS A 121 -5.24 17.16 14.00
CA LYS A 121 -5.16 17.05 15.47
C LYS A 121 -5.18 15.60 15.95
N GLU A 122 -5.55 14.67 15.11
CA GLU A 122 -5.62 13.25 15.43
C GLU A 122 -4.69 12.48 14.50
N ILE A 123 -3.91 11.58 15.10
CA ILE A 123 -2.99 10.70 14.40
C ILE A 123 -3.29 9.26 14.79
N LEU A 124 -3.78 8.46 13.83
CA LEU A 124 -4.06 7.04 14.06
C LEU A 124 -2.80 6.24 13.91
N VAL A 125 -2.52 5.40 14.90
CA VAL A 125 -1.33 4.54 14.94
C VAL A 125 -1.71 3.12 15.37
N PRO A 126 -0.94 2.08 15.00
CA PRO A 126 -1.27 0.69 15.30
C PRO A 126 -0.96 0.27 16.74
N PHE A 127 -0.09 1.00 17.44
CA PHE A 127 0.35 0.73 18.82
C PHE A 127 0.73 2.01 19.53
N GLU A 128 0.95 1.93 20.83
CA GLU A 128 1.30 3.06 21.68
C GLU A 128 2.70 3.60 21.32
N LEU A 129 2.80 4.93 21.24
CA LEU A 129 4.04 5.66 21.00
C LEU A 129 4.32 6.53 22.22
N ASP A 130 5.48 6.32 22.84
CA ASP A 130 5.90 7.08 24.02
C ASP A 130 6.47 8.45 23.62
N TRP A 131 5.60 9.25 23.03
CA TRP A 131 5.91 10.62 22.64
C TRP A 131 4.65 11.47 22.55
N LYS A 132 4.82 12.78 22.77
CA LYS A 132 3.74 13.76 22.61
C LYS A 132 4.08 14.74 21.51
N ILE A 133 3.25 14.80 20.49
CA ILE A 133 3.33 15.82 19.46
C ILE A 133 2.61 17.08 19.94
N ARG A 134 3.19 18.24 19.66
CA ARG A 134 2.53 19.52 19.91
C ARG A 134 1.30 19.62 19.00
N ASP A 135 0.16 19.97 19.60
CA ASP A 135 -1.11 20.20 18.91
C ASP A 135 -1.75 18.96 18.20
N ALA A 136 -1.30 17.74 18.50
CA ALA A 136 -1.92 16.51 18.00
C ALA A 136 -1.91 15.38 19.05
N ALA A 137 -2.83 14.42 18.91
CA ALA A 137 -2.94 13.27 19.78
C ALA A 137 -2.82 11.95 18.97
N PHE A 138 -2.05 11.00 19.51
CA PHE A 138 -2.04 9.64 19.01
C PHE A 138 -3.29 8.88 19.46
N ILE A 139 -3.91 8.16 18.55
CA ILE A 139 -5.11 7.37 18.79
C ILE A 139 -4.87 5.96 18.23
N ILE A 140 -5.13 4.95 19.05
CA ILE A 140 -5.16 3.55 18.66
C ILE A 140 -6.62 3.14 18.51
N PRO A 141 -7.18 3.16 17.28
CA PRO A 141 -8.59 2.90 17.09
C PRO A 141 -8.89 1.41 17.26
N GLN A 142 -9.93 1.09 18.07
CA GLN A 142 -10.35 -0.29 18.33
C GLN A 142 -11.54 -0.72 17.47
N ARG A 143 -12.38 0.22 17.01
CA ARG A 143 -13.60 -0.04 16.24
C ARG A 143 -14.02 1.16 15.38
N GLY A 144 -14.95 0.93 14.45
CA GLY A 144 -15.55 1.96 13.60
C GLY A 144 -14.61 2.45 12.49
N ASP A 145 -14.98 3.56 11.86
CA ASP A 145 -14.34 4.08 10.65
C ASP A 145 -12.83 4.36 10.83
N LYS A 146 -12.43 4.85 12.00
CA LYS A 146 -11.00 5.07 12.31
C LYS A 146 -10.22 3.75 12.29
N LYS A 147 -10.80 2.66 12.79
CA LYS A 147 -10.18 1.33 12.75
C LYS A 147 -10.08 0.84 11.31
N HIS A 148 -11.12 1.04 10.52
CA HIS A 148 -11.13 0.68 9.11
C HIS A 148 -10.05 1.44 8.31
N LEU A 149 -9.87 2.74 8.57
CA LEU A 149 -8.77 3.53 8.00
C LEU A 149 -7.38 2.98 8.35
N LEU A 150 -7.19 2.57 9.61
CA LEU A 150 -5.93 1.96 10.04
C LEU A 150 -5.68 0.63 9.30
N GLU A 151 -6.71 -0.21 9.15
CA GLU A 151 -6.64 -1.46 8.40
C GLU A 151 -6.34 -1.23 6.92
N LEU A 152 -6.98 -0.23 6.31
CA LEU A 152 -6.69 0.18 4.93
C LEU A 152 -5.23 0.60 4.76
N SER A 153 -4.71 1.41 5.67
CA SER A 153 -3.30 1.80 5.67
C SER A 153 -2.37 0.59 5.80
N GLN A 154 -2.70 -0.37 6.66
CA GLN A 154 -1.93 -1.62 6.79
C GLN A 154 -1.97 -2.47 5.51
N MET A 155 -3.14 -2.55 4.87
CA MET A 155 -3.28 -3.24 3.59
C MET A 155 -2.42 -2.58 2.49
N ASN A 156 -2.43 -1.26 2.41
CA ASN A 156 -1.62 -0.51 1.45
C ASN A 156 -0.12 -0.78 1.65
N GLY A 157 0.35 -0.77 2.89
CA GLY A 157 1.74 -1.11 3.23
C GLY A 157 2.12 -2.55 2.81
N LYS A 158 1.25 -3.53 3.09
CA LYS A 158 1.44 -4.92 2.69
C LYS A 158 1.43 -5.09 1.17
N GLN A 159 0.51 -4.42 0.48
CA GLN A 159 0.43 -4.47 -0.98
C GLN A 159 1.67 -3.86 -1.62
N TYR A 160 2.12 -2.70 -1.12
CA TYR A 160 3.35 -2.07 -1.60
C TYR A 160 4.58 -2.98 -1.42
N LYS A 161 4.73 -3.61 -0.24
CA LYS A 161 5.78 -4.62 0.01
C LYS A 161 5.72 -5.74 -1.01
N PHE A 162 4.53 -6.30 -1.25
CA PHE A 162 4.34 -7.39 -2.22
C PHE A 162 4.75 -6.96 -3.64
N ASP A 163 4.30 -5.79 -4.08
CA ASP A 163 4.62 -5.28 -5.42
C ASP A 163 6.11 -4.99 -5.56
N ARG A 164 6.75 -4.48 -4.53
CA ARG A 164 8.19 -4.24 -4.47
C ARG A 164 9.00 -5.53 -4.60
N LEU A 165 8.61 -6.57 -3.84
CA LEU A 165 9.22 -7.90 -3.93
C LEU A 165 9.03 -8.49 -5.32
N LYS A 166 7.83 -8.39 -5.89
CA LYS A 166 7.53 -8.88 -7.23
C LYS A 166 8.34 -8.17 -8.33
N GLN A 167 8.56 -6.85 -8.18
CA GLN A 167 9.44 -6.10 -9.07
C GLN A 167 10.90 -6.56 -8.95
N ALA A 168 11.41 -6.73 -7.73
CA ALA A 168 12.76 -7.23 -7.48
C ALA A 168 12.97 -8.64 -8.07
N GLU A 169 11.96 -9.51 -7.95
CA GLU A 169 12.00 -10.86 -8.55
C GLU A 169 11.98 -10.85 -10.08
N LYS A 170 11.30 -9.89 -10.71
CA LYS A 170 11.34 -9.71 -12.16
C LYS A 170 12.72 -9.27 -12.64
N LEU A 171 13.39 -8.41 -11.87
CA LEU A 171 14.73 -7.93 -12.18
C LEU A 171 15.81 -9.00 -11.92
N ASN A 172 15.57 -9.89 -10.94
CA ASN A 172 16.47 -10.97 -10.53
C ASN A 172 15.74 -12.32 -10.41
N PRO A 173 15.48 -13.03 -11.52
CA PRO A 173 14.76 -14.31 -11.50
C PRO A 173 15.45 -15.42 -10.71
N GLU A 174 16.76 -15.32 -10.49
CA GLU A 174 17.53 -16.27 -9.68
C GLU A 174 17.22 -16.12 -8.18
N GLN A 175 17.06 -14.90 -7.69
CA GLN A 175 16.67 -14.65 -6.30
C GLN A 175 15.29 -15.23 -5.99
N LYS A 176 14.36 -15.17 -6.93
CA LYS A 176 13.05 -15.82 -6.80
C LYS A 176 13.18 -17.33 -6.60
N SER A 177 14.01 -17.97 -7.42
CA SER A 177 14.24 -19.44 -7.31
C SER A 177 14.85 -19.81 -5.96
N VAL A 178 15.83 -19.04 -5.49
CA VAL A 178 16.47 -19.27 -4.18
C VAL A 178 15.46 -19.07 -3.05
N ARG A 179 14.63 -18.04 -3.08
CA ARG A 179 13.58 -17.81 -2.08
C ARG A 179 12.60 -18.98 -2.02
N LEU A 180 12.07 -19.42 -3.16
CA LEU A 180 11.13 -20.53 -3.23
C LEU A 180 11.74 -21.84 -2.71
N MET A 181 13.02 -22.11 -3.02
CA MET A 181 13.73 -23.28 -2.49
C MET A 181 13.86 -23.22 -0.96
N LYS A 182 14.19 -22.05 -0.40
CA LYS A 182 14.27 -21.85 1.05
C LYS A 182 12.92 -22.01 1.75
N GLU A 183 11.84 -21.45 1.16
CA GLU A 183 10.49 -21.61 1.68
C GLU A 183 10.03 -23.07 1.70
N LEU A 184 10.32 -23.80 0.63
CA LEU A 184 10.01 -25.23 0.54
C LEU A 184 10.83 -26.05 1.53
N GLN A 185 12.13 -25.77 1.63
CA GLN A 185 13.02 -26.37 2.62
C GLN A 185 12.48 -26.22 4.05
N ALA A 186 12.12 -24.99 4.43
CA ALA A 186 11.59 -24.70 5.76
C ALA A 186 10.25 -25.39 6.03
N LYS A 187 9.32 -25.37 5.06
CA LYS A 187 8.00 -26.00 5.19
C LYS A 187 8.07 -27.53 5.32
N LEU A 188 9.03 -28.17 4.67
CA LEU A 188 9.19 -29.61 4.68
C LEU A 188 10.23 -30.09 5.73
N GLY A 189 10.85 -29.18 6.49
CA GLY A 189 11.88 -29.52 7.46
C GLY A 189 13.13 -30.18 6.86
N MET A 190 13.48 -29.82 5.61
CA MET A 190 14.60 -30.47 4.90
C MET A 190 15.94 -29.89 5.33
N GLU A 191 16.95 -30.74 5.50
CA GLU A 191 18.32 -30.30 5.81
C GLU A 191 18.98 -29.56 4.64
N LYS A 192 18.68 -29.99 3.40
CA LYS A 192 19.29 -29.46 2.18
C LYS A 192 18.25 -28.73 1.34
N MET A 193 18.70 -27.72 0.61
CA MET A 193 17.85 -26.99 -0.33
C MET A 193 17.37 -27.89 -1.48
N PRO A 194 16.07 -27.95 -1.82
CA PRO A 194 15.54 -28.81 -2.86
C PRO A 194 15.81 -28.23 -4.26
N TYR A 195 17.03 -28.44 -4.74
CA TYR A 195 17.44 -27.98 -6.08
C TYR A 195 16.81 -28.80 -7.20
N HIS A 196 16.64 -30.11 -6.99
CA HIS A 196 16.08 -31.07 -7.94
C HIS A 196 14.85 -31.70 -7.28
N ILE A 197 13.71 -31.58 -7.97
CA ILE A 197 12.43 -32.12 -7.50
C ILE A 197 11.84 -32.95 -8.62
N GLU A 198 11.46 -34.17 -8.32
CA GLU A 198 10.73 -35.06 -9.21
C GLU A 198 9.33 -35.30 -8.63
N CYS A 199 8.32 -35.27 -9.49
CA CYS A 199 6.95 -35.59 -9.13
C CYS A 199 6.44 -36.65 -10.08
N PHE A 200 5.90 -37.73 -9.51
CA PHE A 200 5.36 -38.86 -10.23
C PHE A 200 3.84 -38.86 -10.12
N ASP A 201 3.20 -39.02 -11.27
CA ASP A 201 1.74 -39.21 -11.35
C ASP A 201 1.49 -40.56 -12.00
N ASN A 202 0.82 -41.45 -11.28
CA ASN A 202 0.51 -42.80 -11.71
C ASN A 202 -0.97 -42.85 -12.10
N SER A 203 -1.25 -43.33 -13.31
CA SER A 203 -2.60 -43.52 -13.85
C SER A 203 -2.78 -44.93 -14.39
N ASN A 204 -3.96 -45.51 -14.24
CA ASN A 204 -4.36 -46.76 -14.85
C ASN A 204 -5.84 -46.73 -15.30
N ILE A 205 -6.21 -47.57 -16.18
CA ILE A 205 -7.61 -47.76 -16.61
C ILE A 205 -8.16 -49.00 -15.88
N SER A 206 -8.85 -48.82 -14.76
CA SER A 206 -9.48 -49.90 -13.97
C SER A 206 -8.52 -51.05 -13.66
N GLY A 207 -7.25 -50.78 -13.41
CA GLY A 207 -6.23 -51.77 -13.07
C GLY A 207 -5.45 -52.34 -14.29
N SER A 208 -5.77 -51.92 -15.51
CA SER A 208 -5.02 -52.25 -16.71
C SER A 208 -4.21 -51.07 -17.24
N ASP A 209 -3.20 -51.36 -18.04
CA ASP A 209 -2.34 -50.38 -18.73
C ASP A 209 -1.80 -49.29 -17.81
N PRO A 210 -1.02 -49.62 -16.79
CA PRO A 210 -0.45 -48.63 -15.88
C PRO A 210 0.55 -47.72 -16.59
N VAL A 211 0.39 -46.42 -16.42
CA VAL A 211 1.27 -45.39 -16.98
C VAL A 211 1.68 -44.44 -15.88
N ALA A 212 2.98 -44.14 -15.81
CA ALA A 212 3.47 -43.10 -14.90
C ALA A 212 4.12 -41.93 -15.66
N GLY A 213 3.74 -40.73 -15.29
CA GLY A 213 4.40 -39.50 -15.74
C GLY A 213 5.37 -39.00 -14.67
N CYS A 214 6.57 -38.61 -15.07
CA CYS A 214 7.54 -37.93 -14.22
C CYS A 214 7.76 -36.51 -14.73
N VAL A 215 7.47 -35.52 -13.90
CA VAL A 215 7.85 -34.11 -14.13
C VAL A 215 9.01 -33.74 -13.27
N VAL A 216 9.93 -32.96 -13.82
CA VAL A 216 11.20 -32.60 -13.17
C VAL A 216 11.31 -31.08 -13.07
N PHE A 217 11.65 -30.60 -11.88
CA PHE A 217 12.00 -29.20 -11.63
C PHE A 217 13.47 -29.12 -11.18
N LYS A 218 14.22 -28.17 -11.75
CA LYS A 218 15.59 -27.82 -11.33
C LYS A 218 15.63 -26.34 -10.99
N ALA A 219 16.12 -25.99 -9.80
CA ALA A 219 16.10 -24.61 -9.29
C ALA A 219 14.71 -23.95 -9.40
N MET A 220 13.65 -24.68 -9.04
CA MET A 220 12.24 -24.26 -9.11
C MET A 220 11.73 -23.92 -10.52
N LYS A 221 12.42 -24.32 -11.56
CA LYS A 221 11.99 -24.17 -12.96
C LYS A 221 11.70 -25.53 -13.59
N PRO A 222 10.63 -25.67 -14.39
CA PRO A 222 10.35 -26.92 -15.11
C PRO A 222 11.49 -27.29 -16.04
N SER A 223 12.04 -28.50 -15.90
CA SER A 223 13.07 -29.05 -16.78
C SER A 223 12.46 -30.04 -17.74
N LYS A 224 11.75 -29.55 -18.78
CA LYS A 224 10.96 -30.36 -19.73
C LYS A 224 11.77 -31.45 -20.42
N LYS A 225 13.07 -31.23 -20.62
CA LYS A 225 13.98 -32.24 -21.22
C LYS A 225 14.21 -33.47 -20.34
N ASP A 226 13.94 -33.32 -19.03
CA ASP A 226 14.12 -34.40 -18.06
C ASP A 226 12.80 -35.11 -17.73
N TYR A 227 11.68 -34.69 -18.32
CA TYR A 227 10.38 -35.35 -18.19
C TYR A 227 10.42 -36.75 -18.76
N ARG A 228 9.79 -37.70 -18.09
CA ARG A 228 9.77 -39.10 -18.49
C ARG A 228 8.36 -39.65 -18.38
N LYS A 229 8.10 -40.63 -19.26
CA LYS A 229 6.90 -41.46 -19.22
C LYS A 229 7.35 -42.89 -19.05
N TYR A 230 6.71 -43.61 -18.17
CA TYR A 230 6.93 -45.02 -17.89
C TYR A 230 5.66 -45.78 -18.22
N ASN A 231 5.81 -46.94 -18.89
CA ASN A 231 4.74 -47.85 -19.22
C ASN A 231 4.95 -49.16 -18.50
#